data_42253ca178f46e752967a9a23fb7183c
#
_entry.id   42253ca178f46e752967a9a23fb7183c
#
_cell.length_a   1.000
_cell.length_b   1.000
_cell.length_c   1.000
_cell.angle_alpha   90.00
_cell.angle_beta   90.00
_cell.angle_gamma   90.00
#
_symmetry.space_group_name_H-M   'P 1'
#
loop_
_entity.id
_entity.type
_entity.pdbx_description
1 polymer ?
#
loop_
_entity_poly.entity_id
_entity_poly.type
_entity_poly.pdbx_seq_one_letter_code
_entity_poly.pdbx_strand_id
1 'polypeptide(L)'
;MTSTTHNPATKAAAKASVFLQLEGIHKRYAGVHALRGIDLTIEAGEIYHLLGENGCGKSTLIKIISGAHAPSEGRITINGQPHEALTPLQSLALGIETVYQDLSLLPNMSVAENVALSEQLVAGNGRLARRFDRRVVDATAARALAAVGLPSDPHFLSTRADELPIATRQLLAIARAVATSAKMVIMDEPTTSLTQKEVDNLVSVIEGLRAQGVAVLFVSHKLDECYAIGGQAIVFRDGAKVVQGPIANFTKAELTHAMTGKQLDGGRYRGSRSHTDGDSVLLRVQGLGRRGYFSGVDLSLHKGEILGITGLLDSGRNELALALAGVHGADSGAIYLDGQQITLRNPGDAIAQRIGYVPEDRLSEGLFLDKSIRENIITTVLNSLRSRFGALDAGRAQALAEATVKDLQIATPDVDRPVQSLSGGNQQRVLIGRWLAIHPRVLILHGPTVGVDVGSKDIIYRIIQRLAEDGLAVILVSDDLPELLQNCDRILMMRKGQIANTFDAEGLAEETLYHALISDSKVAA
;
A
#
# COMPACT_ATOMS: atom_id res chain seq x y z
N MET A 1 1.28 -67.84 20.35
CA MET A 1 0.58 -66.55 20.23
C MET A 1 1.61 -65.46 20.33
N THR A 2 2.16 -65.04 19.21
CA THR A 2 3.21 -64.02 19.10
C THR A 2 2.57 -62.74 18.58
N SER A 3 2.50 -61.73 19.45
CA SER A 3 2.00 -60.40 19.10
C SER A 3 3.13 -59.60 18.47
N THR A 4 3.01 -59.31 17.20
CA THR A 4 3.86 -58.39 16.43
C THR A 4 3.42 -56.94 16.69
N THR A 5 4.21 -56.23 17.45
CA THR A 5 4.09 -54.75 17.61
C THR A 5 4.59 -54.05 16.36
N HIS A 6 3.67 -53.41 15.66
CA HIS A 6 3.98 -52.52 14.54
C HIS A 6 4.52 -51.19 15.09
N ASN A 7 5.77 -50.90 14.81
CA ASN A 7 6.43 -49.63 15.11
C ASN A 7 6.17 -48.68 13.92
N PRO A 8 5.48 -47.54 14.07
CA PRO A 8 5.37 -46.57 12.98
C PRO A 8 6.70 -45.84 12.82
N ALA A 9 7.42 -46.15 11.76
CA ALA A 9 8.63 -45.47 11.36
C ALA A 9 8.33 -43.96 11.19
N THR A 10 8.95 -43.17 12.03
CA THR A 10 9.05 -41.70 11.90
C THR A 10 9.65 -41.38 10.53
N LYS A 11 8.86 -40.83 9.59
CA LYS A 11 9.39 -40.26 8.37
C LYS A 11 10.34 -39.13 8.77
N ALA A 12 11.65 -39.37 8.69
CA ALA A 12 12.63 -38.32 8.77
C ALA A 12 12.33 -37.30 7.67
N ALA A 13 12.01 -36.07 8.06
CA ALA A 13 11.87 -34.96 7.14
C ALA A 13 13.19 -34.83 6.36
N ALA A 14 13.16 -35.03 5.07
CA ALA A 14 14.31 -34.78 4.21
C ALA A 14 14.72 -33.32 4.42
N LYS A 15 15.99 -33.10 4.80
CA LYS A 15 16.56 -31.77 5.01
C LYS A 15 16.37 -31.00 3.69
N ALA A 16 15.61 -29.90 3.72
CA ALA A 16 15.38 -29.07 2.55
C ALA A 16 16.74 -28.62 1.98
N SER A 17 16.92 -28.72 0.66
CA SER A 17 18.17 -28.34 0.01
C SER A 17 18.26 -26.82 -0.07
N VAL A 18 19.42 -26.25 0.29
CA VAL A 18 19.69 -24.82 0.16
C VAL A 18 19.72 -24.45 -1.33
N PHE A 19 18.82 -23.55 -1.75
CA PHE A 19 18.75 -23.05 -3.12
C PHE A 19 19.61 -21.80 -3.30
N LEU A 20 19.44 -20.79 -2.42
CA LEU A 20 20.16 -19.50 -2.45
C LEU A 20 20.83 -19.24 -1.11
N GLN A 21 22.08 -18.82 -1.16
CA GLN A 21 22.82 -18.33 0.02
C GLN A 21 23.48 -16.99 -0.33
N LEU A 22 23.25 -16.02 0.51
CA LEU A 22 23.88 -14.70 0.48
C LEU A 22 24.79 -14.55 1.68
N GLU A 23 26.03 -14.11 1.46
CA GLU A 23 27.03 -13.95 2.50
C GLU A 23 27.62 -12.55 2.45
N GLY A 24 27.44 -11.77 3.52
CA GLY A 24 27.99 -10.44 3.68
C GLY A 24 27.60 -9.47 2.56
N ILE A 25 26.37 -9.51 2.08
CA ILE A 25 25.94 -8.67 0.95
C ILE A 25 25.84 -7.21 1.39
N HIS A 26 26.70 -6.36 0.81
CA HIS A 26 26.63 -4.91 0.94
C HIS A 26 26.18 -4.25 -0.36
N LYS A 27 25.44 -3.16 -0.26
CA LYS A 27 25.14 -2.29 -1.40
C LYS A 27 25.22 -0.83 -0.98
N ARG A 28 26.08 -0.09 -1.69
CA ARG A 28 26.25 1.37 -1.51
C ARG A 28 25.83 2.08 -2.79
N TYR A 29 25.05 3.11 -2.64
CA TYR A 29 24.77 4.13 -3.66
C TYR A 29 25.42 5.44 -3.22
N ALA A 30 25.51 6.44 -4.09
CA ALA A 30 26.07 7.74 -3.74
C ALA A 30 25.41 8.31 -2.47
N GLY A 31 26.15 8.27 -1.35
CA GLY A 31 25.71 8.78 -0.04
C GLY A 31 24.79 7.88 0.79
N VAL A 32 24.40 6.69 0.29
CA VAL A 32 23.48 5.79 1.02
C VAL A 32 24.03 4.37 1.07
N HIS A 33 24.08 3.78 2.27
CA HIS A 33 24.43 2.38 2.48
C HIS A 33 23.14 1.57 2.62
N ALA A 34 22.64 1.07 1.49
CA ALA A 34 21.32 0.45 1.38
C ALA A 34 21.25 -0.97 1.96
N LEU A 35 22.36 -1.75 1.88
CA LEU A 35 22.48 -3.07 2.52
C LEU A 35 23.81 -3.14 3.28
N ARG A 36 23.76 -3.64 4.50
CA ARG A 36 24.87 -3.60 5.48
C ARG A 36 25.24 -4.99 5.95
N GLY A 37 25.78 -5.84 5.04
CA GLY A 37 26.24 -7.17 5.38
C GLY A 37 25.07 -8.14 5.60
N ILE A 38 24.28 -8.38 4.55
CA ILE A 38 23.14 -9.30 4.63
C ILE A 38 23.63 -10.75 4.44
N ASP A 39 23.37 -11.58 5.44
CA ASP A 39 23.47 -13.02 5.39
C ASP A 39 22.07 -13.64 5.33
N LEU A 40 21.78 -14.42 4.29
CA LEU A 40 20.45 -15.00 4.07
C LEU A 40 20.58 -16.36 3.40
N THR A 41 19.82 -17.34 3.87
CA THR A 41 19.71 -18.66 3.26
C THR A 41 18.25 -18.93 2.93
N ILE A 42 17.99 -19.33 1.68
CA ILE A 42 16.68 -19.72 1.16
C ILE A 42 16.75 -21.20 0.79
N GLU A 43 15.86 -21.98 1.37
CA GLU A 43 15.71 -23.41 1.13
C GLU A 43 14.61 -23.67 0.10
N ALA A 44 14.77 -24.72 -0.71
CA ALA A 44 13.77 -25.10 -1.70
C ALA A 44 12.46 -25.52 -1.03
N GLY A 45 11.32 -25.08 -1.56
CA GLY A 45 10.01 -25.42 -1.05
C GLY A 45 9.62 -24.72 0.26
N GLU A 46 10.33 -23.67 0.65
CA GLU A 46 10.01 -22.84 1.81
C GLU A 46 9.51 -21.46 1.41
N ILE A 47 8.64 -20.88 2.25
CA ILE A 47 8.11 -19.54 2.09
C ILE A 47 8.80 -18.60 3.06
N TYR A 48 9.31 -17.49 2.53
CA TYR A 48 9.98 -16.45 3.29
C TYR A 48 9.26 -15.13 3.12
N HIS A 49 8.94 -14.46 4.21
CA HIS A 49 8.37 -13.11 4.21
C HIS A 49 9.47 -12.09 4.48
N LEU A 50 9.78 -11.26 3.49
CA LEU A 50 10.72 -10.16 3.64
C LEU A 50 9.98 -8.91 4.11
N LEU A 51 10.11 -8.61 5.39
CA LEU A 51 9.40 -7.55 6.12
C LEU A 51 10.32 -6.38 6.41
N GLY A 52 9.77 -5.19 6.57
CA GLY A 52 10.49 -3.98 6.95
C GLY A 52 9.88 -2.72 6.36
N GLU A 53 10.25 -1.56 6.88
CA GLU A 53 9.77 -0.26 6.40
C GLU A 53 10.25 0.07 4.98
N ASN A 54 9.66 1.08 4.36
CA ASN A 54 10.13 1.58 3.07
C ASN A 54 11.55 2.15 3.21
N GLY A 55 12.42 1.81 2.26
CA GLY A 55 13.82 2.24 2.30
C GLY A 55 14.75 1.37 3.16
N CYS A 56 14.27 0.34 3.86
CA CYS A 56 15.13 -0.55 4.66
C CYS A 56 15.99 -1.52 3.84
N GLY A 57 15.91 -1.51 2.50
CA GLY A 57 16.76 -2.31 1.62
C GLY A 57 16.09 -3.50 0.92
N LYS A 58 14.79 -3.79 1.13
CA LYS A 58 14.07 -4.91 0.51
C LYS A 58 14.20 -4.94 -1.02
N SER A 59 13.77 -3.87 -1.68
CA SER A 59 13.83 -3.77 -3.16
C SER A 59 15.26 -3.76 -3.68
N THR A 60 16.24 -3.31 -2.88
CA THR A 60 17.67 -3.41 -3.23
C THR A 60 18.13 -4.86 -3.22
N LEU A 61 17.72 -5.64 -2.21
CA LEU A 61 18.02 -7.07 -2.14
C LEU A 61 17.40 -7.83 -3.32
N ILE A 62 16.13 -7.56 -3.62
CA ILE A 62 15.42 -8.15 -4.77
C ILE A 62 16.19 -7.87 -6.07
N LYS A 63 16.60 -6.61 -6.31
CA LYS A 63 17.36 -6.22 -7.49
C LYS A 63 18.73 -6.90 -7.60
N ILE A 64 19.35 -7.26 -6.48
CA ILE A 64 20.60 -8.03 -6.48
C ILE A 64 20.32 -9.49 -6.83
N ILE A 65 19.32 -10.11 -6.23
CA ILE A 65 18.97 -11.52 -6.50
C ILE A 65 18.46 -11.69 -7.92
N SER A 66 17.65 -10.76 -8.43
CA SER A 66 17.16 -10.76 -9.82
C SER A 66 18.22 -10.37 -10.86
N GLY A 67 19.43 -9.97 -10.43
CA GLY A 67 20.53 -9.60 -11.30
C GLY A 67 20.43 -8.21 -11.92
N ALA A 68 19.46 -7.38 -11.50
CA ALA A 68 19.33 -6.00 -11.96
C ALA A 68 20.45 -5.09 -11.42
N HIS A 69 21.01 -5.42 -10.24
CA HIS A 69 22.12 -4.70 -9.63
C HIS A 69 23.18 -5.67 -9.11
N ALA A 70 24.45 -5.37 -9.33
CA ALA A 70 25.54 -6.06 -8.66
C ALA A 70 25.65 -5.63 -7.18
N PRO A 71 25.97 -6.53 -6.24
CA PRO A 71 26.33 -6.14 -4.88
C PRO A 71 27.62 -5.31 -4.90
N SER A 72 27.86 -4.50 -3.85
CA SER A 72 29.13 -3.78 -3.68
C SER A 72 30.20 -4.66 -3.05
N GLU A 73 29.81 -5.58 -2.19
CA GLU A 73 30.63 -6.58 -1.50
C GLU A 73 29.76 -7.80 -1.17
N GLY A 74 30.38 -8.93 -0.87
CA GLY A 74 29.72 -10.17 -0.50
C GLY A 74 29.68 -11.19 -1.62
N ARG A 75 29.03 -12.34 -1.36
CA ARG A 75 28.96 -13.47 -2.28
C ARG A 75 27.53 -13.97 -2.40
N ILE A 76 27.15 -14.36 -3.61
CA ILE A 76 25.89 -15.02 -3.93
C ILE A 76 26.22 -16.47 -4.31
N THR A 77 25.56 -17.45 -3.67
CA THR A 77 25.70 -18.85 -4.02
C THR A 77 24.33 -19.41 -4.39
N ILE A 78 24.19 -20.01 -5.57
CA ILE A 78 22.94 -20.62 -6.05
C ILE A 78 23.20 -22.10 -6.38
N ASN A 79 22.43 -23.00 -5.81
CA ASN A 79 22.64 -24.46 -5.95
C ASN A 79 24.10 -24.87 -5.67
N GLY A 80 24.75 -24.23 -4.68
CA GLY A 80 26.13 -24.49 -4.32
C GLY A 80 27.19 -23.88 -5.26
N GLN A 81 26.79 -23.17 -6.31
CA GLN A 81 27.73 -22.49 -7.22
C GLN A 81 27.85 -21.00 -6.85
N PRO A 82 29.08 -20.49 -6.63
CA PRO A 82 29.30 -19.11 -6.26
C PRO A 82 29.25 -18.17 -7.49
N HIS A 83 28.68 -16.97 -7.28
CA HIS A 83 28.61 -15.89 -8.24
C HIS A 83 28.99 -14.58 -7.54
N GLU A 84 29.82 -13.74 -8.16
CA GLU A 84 30.13 -12.40 -7.67
C GLU A 84 28.96 -11.43 -7.92
N ALA A 85 28.32 -11.57 -9.08
CA ALA A 85 27.15 -10.83 -9.49
C ALA A 85 26.34 -11.65 -10.48
N LEU A 86 25.06 -11.32 -10.63
CA LEU A 86 24.16 -11.92 -11.61
C LEU A 86 23.77 -10.87 -12.65
N THR A 87 23.45 -11.32 -13.85
CA THR A 87 22.65 -10.56 -14.81
C THR A 87 21.19 -11.04 -14.76
N PRO A 88 20.20 -10.26 -15.23
CA PRO A 88 18.81 -10.70 -15.24
C PRO A 88 18.57 -12.02 -15.97
N LEU A 89 19.27 -12.20 -17.11
CA LEU A 89 19.17 -13.44 -17.88
C LEU A 89 19.78 -14.65 -17.14
N GLN A 90 20.89 -14.44 -16.42
CA GLN A 90 21.48 -15.50 -15.60
C GLN A 90 20.56 -15.87 -14.43
N SER A 91 19.96 -14.88 -13.77
CA SER A 91 18.99 -15.11 -12.68
C SER A 91 17.81 -15.95 -13.17
N LEU A 92 17.20 -15.59 -14.32
CA LEU A 92 16.13 -16.35 -14.97
C LEU A 92 16.60 -17.77 -15.33
N ALA A 93 17.77 -17.93 -15.94
CA ALA A 93 18.32 -19.23 -16.34
C ALA A 93 18.62 -20.15 -15.15
N LEU A 94 18.93 -19.59 -13.97
CA LEU A 94 19.10 -20.30 -12.71
C LEU A 94 17.78 -20.64 -12.02
N GLY A 95 16.66 -20.21 -12.59
CA GLY A 95 15.31 -20.49 -12.11
C GLY A 95 14.81 -19.49 -11.07
N ILE A 96 15.30 -18.25 -11.05
CA ILE A 96 14.78 -17.17 -10.20
C ILE A 96 13.90 -16.26 -11.05
N GLU A 97 12.62 -16.20 -10.75
CA GLU A 97 11.64 -15.31 -11.38
C GLU A 97 11.18 -14.25 -10.40
N THR A 98 10.96 -13.03 -10.88
CA THR A 98 10.56 -11.90 -10.03
C THR A 98 9.30 -11.25 -10.56
N VAL A 99 8.28 -11.18 -9.72
CA VAL A 99 7.06 -10.38 -9.91
C VAL A 99 7.28 -9.06 -9.19
N TYR A 100 7.57 -8.00 -9.95
CA TYR A 100 7.79 -6.66 -9.42
C TYR A 100 6.46 -5.94 -9.13
N GLN A 101 6.49 -4.95 -8.27
CA GLN A 101 5.36 -4.11 -7.91
C GLN A 101 4.72 -3.40 -9.12
N ASP A 102 5.51 -3.00 -10.11
CA ASP A 102 5.07 -2.40 -11.38
C ASP A 102 4.62 -3.43 -12.42
N LEU A 103 4.52 -4.71 -12.02
CA LEU A 103 4.14 -5.89 -12.81
C LEU A 103 5.09 -6.24 -13.96
N SER A 104 5.86 -5.30 -14.47
CA SER A 104 6.82 -5.48 -15.61
C SER A 104 6.24 -6.27 -16.79
N LEU A 105 4.95 -6.08 -17.06
CA LEU A 105 4.29 -6.61 -18.25
C LEU A 105 4.52 -5.69 -19.45
N LEU A 106 4.62 -6.28 -20.62
CA LEU A 106 4.70 -5.53 -21.88
C LEU A 106 3.29 -5.20 -22.37
N PRO A 107 2.84 -3.92 -22.28
CA PRO A 107 1.45 -3.54 -22.47
C PRO A 107 0.95 -3.87 -23.88
N ASN A 108 1.81 -3.76 -24.89
CA ASN A 108 1.49 -3.98 -26.30
C ASN A 108 1.53 -5.46 -26.74
N MET A 109 1.94 -6.37 -25.86
CA MET A 109 1.97 -7.80 -26.13
C MET A 109 0.69 -8.48 -25.61
N SER A 110 0.34 -9.59 -26.23
CA SER A 110 -0.78 -10.42 -25.81
C SER A 110 -0.52 -11.10 -24.46
N VAL A 111 -1.61 -11.61 -23.83
CA VAL A 111 -1.53 -12.44 -22.63
C VAL A 111 -0.58 -13.60 -22.83
N ALA A 112 -0.72 -14.37 -23.92
CA ALA A 112 0.10 -15.53 -24.19
C ALA A 112 1.58 -15.16 -24.34
N GLU A 113 1.89 -14.09 -25.05
CA GLU A 113 3.26 -13.60 -25.25
C GLU A 113 3.89 -13.13 -23.94
N ASN A 114 3.14 -12.39 -23.09
CA ASN A 114 3.62 -11.95 -21.78
C ASN A 114 3.96 -13.13 -20.87
N VAL A 115 3.12 -14.16 -20.82
CA VAL A 115 3.32 -15.35 -19.98
C VAL A 115 4.53 -16.15 -20.44
N ALA A 116 4.67 -16.39 -21.76
CA ALA A 116 5.74 -17.22 -22.30
C ALA A 116 7.08 -16.47 -22.44
N LEU A 117 7.13 -15.14 -22.21
CA LEU A 117 8.29 -14.28 -22.48
C LEU A 117 9.57 -14.76 -21.80
N SER A 118 9.51 -15.02 -20.49
CA SER A 118 10.67 -15.42 -19.69
C SER A 118 11.26 -16.76 -20.18
N GLU A 119 10.39 -17.74 -20.44
CA GLU A 119 10.79 -19.05 -21.00
C GLU A 119 11.50 -18.88 -22.35
N GLN A 120 10.94 -18.05 -23.24
CA GLN A 120 11.51 -17.79 -24.57
C GLN A 120 12.85 -17.05 -24.51
N LEU A 121 13.00 -16.11 -23.56
CA LEU A 121 14.26 -15.39 -23.31
C LEU A 121 15.38 -16.37 -22.89
N VAL A 122 15.09 -17.28 -21.97
CA VAL A 122 16.05 -18.29 -21.50
C VAL A 122 16.39 -19.24 -22.63
N ALA A 123 15.42 -19.80 -23.36
CA ALA A 123 15.62 -20.72 -24.47
C ALA A 123 16.39 -20.08 -25.62
N GLY A 124 16.20 -18.76 -25.85
CA GLY A 124 16.89 -17.98 -26.90
C GLY A 124 18.23 -17.40 -26.46
N ASN A 125 18.70 -17.67 -25.24
CA ASN A 125 19.88 -17.04 -24.65
C ASN A 125 19.87 -15.49 -24.79
N GLY A 126 18.73 -14.86 -24.48
CA GLY A 126 18.51 -13.43 -24.60
C GLY A 126 18.22 -12.92 -26.02
N ARG A 127 18.19 -13.77 -27.03
CA ARG A 127 17.90 -13.38 -28.40
C ARG A 127 16.42 -13.55 -28.72
N LEU A 128 15.67 -12.45 -28.76
CA LEU A 128 14.24 -12.41 -29.17
C LEU A 128 14.03 -12.48 -30.69
N ALA A 129 15.10 -12.54 -31.51
CA ALA A 129 15.02 -12.50 -32.96
C ALA A 129 14.50 -13.80 -33.63
N ARG A 130 14.18 -14.84 -32.86
CA ARG A 130 13.51 -16.03 -33.39
C ARG A 130 12.01 -15.82 -33.39
N ARG A 131 11.34 -16.20 -34.49
CA ARG A 131 9.89 -16.27 -34.56
C ARG A 131 9.39 -17.18 -33.45
N PHE A 132 8.57 -16.66 -32.56
CA PHE A 132 7.87 -17.46 -31.56
C PHE A 132 7.04 -18.53 -32.25
N ASP A 133 7.20 -19.79 -31.87
CA ASP A 133 6.25 -20.82 -32.26
C ASP A 133 4.96 -20.58 -31.44
N ARG A 134 3.94 -20.06 -32.14
CA ARG A 134 2.69 -19.66 -31.51
C ARG A 134 2.03 -20.83 -30.77
N ARG A 135 2.17 -22.04 -31.25
CA ARG A 135 1.62 -23.24 -30.59
C ARG A 135 2.28 -23.51 -29.25
N VAL A 136 3.59 -23.33 -29.16
CA VAL A 136 4.35 -23.47 -27.89
C VAL A 136 3.99 -22.38 -26.94
N VAL A 137 3.94 -21.12 -27.41
CA VAL A 137 3.56 -19.95 -26.60
C VAL A 137 2.16 -20.12 -26.00
N ASP A 138 1.16 -20.47 -26.85
CA ASP A 138 -0.23 -20.64 -26.41
C ASP A 138 -0.36 -21.82 -25.42
N ALA A 139 0.36 -22.92 -25.64
CA ALA A 139 0.33 -24.07 -24.73
C ALA A 139 0.99 -23.77 -23.38
N THR A 140 2.11 -23.06 -23.37
CA THR A 140 2.78 -22.62 -22.13
C THR A 140 1.88 -21.67 -21.36
N ALA A 141 1.30 -20.68 -22.05
CA ALA A 141 0.40 -19.71 -21.43
C ALA A 141 -0.84 -20.39 -20.85
N ALA A 142 -1.50 -21.28 -21.60
CA ALA A 142 -2.71 -21.96 -21.12
C ALA A 142 -2.46 -22.77 -19.84
N ARG A 143 -1.33 -23.46 -19.73
CA ARG A 143 -0.96 -24.19 -18.49
C ARG A 143 -0.74 -23.25 -17.30
N ALA A 144 -0.01 -22.17 -17.51
CA ALA A 144 0.31 -21.23 -16.46
C ALA A 144 -0.92 -20.43 -15.99
N LEU A 145 -1.77 -20.02 -16.92
CA LEU A 145 -3.03 -19.32 -16.61
C LEU A 145 -3.99 -20.21 -15.82
N ALA A 146 -4.11 -21.49 -16.16
CA ALA A 146 -4.91 -22.44 -15.41
C ALA A 146 -4.45 -22.58 -13.95
N ALA A 147 -3.13 -22.53 -13.70
CA ALA A 147 -2.57 -22.62 -12.36
C ALA A 147 -2.92 -21.42 -11.47
N VAL A 148 -3.19 -20.25 -12.06
CA VAL A 148 -3.59 -19.02 -11.32
C VAL A 148 -5.09 -18.73 -11.43
N GLY A 149 -5.88 -19.66 -11.99
CA GLY A 149 -7.33 -19.53 -12.11
C GLY A 149 -7.81 -18.51 -13.15
N LEU A 150 -6.97 -18.17 -14.14
CA LEU A 150 -7.34 -17.29 -15.25
C LEU A 150 -7.85 -18.07 -16.47
N PRO A 151 -8.71 -17.46 -17.31
CA PRO A 151 -9.16 -18.06 -18.57
C PRO A 151 -7.98 -18.39 -19.50
N SER A 152 -8.14 -19.43 -20.31
CA SER A 152 -7.12 -19.87 -21.29
C SER A 152 -7.69 -20.10 -22.69
N ASP A 153 -8.87 -19.53 -22.96
CA ASP A 153 -9.47 -19.58 -24.28
C ASP A 153 -8.70 -18.70 -25.30
N PRO A 154 -8.83 -18.97 -26.61
CA PRO A 154 -8.07 -18.26 -27.64
C PRO A 154 -8.29 -16.74 -27.67
N HIS A 155 -9.46 -16.27 -27.28
CA HIS A 155 -9.76 -14.84 -27.21
C HIS A 155 -8.94 -14.19 -26.10
N PHE A 156 -9.00 -14.74 -24.87
CA PHE A 156 -8.22 -14.24 -23.74
C PHE A 156 -6.71 -14.31 -24.01
N LEU A 157 -6.20 -15.42 -24.58
CA LEU A 157 -4.79 -15.54 -24.93
C LEU A 157 -4.30 -14.46 -25.90
N SER A 158 -5.16 -13.98 -26.81
CA SER A 158 -4.84 -12.94 -27.80
C SER A 158 -5.09 -11.52 -27.31
N THR A 159 -5.78 -11.32 -26.18
CA THR A 159 -6.05 -10.00 -25.59
C THR A 159 -4.75 -9.32 -25.18
N ARG A 160 -4.62 -8.02 -25.38
CA ARG A 160 -3.45 -7.25 -25.00
C ARG A 160 -3.43 -7.03 -23.48
N ALA A 161 -2.23 -7.00 -22.91
CA ALA A 161 -2.06 -6.84 -21.47
C ALA A 161 -2.58 -5.48 -20.94
N ASP A 162 -2.52 -4.41 -21.74
CA ASP A 162 -3.02 -3.08 -21.37
C ASP A 162 -4.56 -2.98 -21.35
N GLU A 163 -5.25 -3.88 -22.02
CA GLU A 163 -6.73 -3.95 -22.02
C GLU A 163 -7.30 -4.65 -20.78
N LEU A 164 -6.45 -5.31 -19.97
CA LEU A 164 -6.88 -6.05 -18.81
C LEU A 164 -6.98 -5.18 -17.56
N PRO A 165 -7.94 -5.45 -16.65
CA PRO A 165 -7.98 -4.86 -15.31
C PRO A 165 -6.67 -5.10 -14.55
N ILE A 166 -6.34 -4.18 -13.62
CA ILE A 166 -5.07 -4.23 -12.87
C ILE A 166 -4.89 -5.56 -12.10
N ALA A 167 -5.95 -6.05 -11.46
CA ALA A 167 -5.94 -7.31 -10.73
C ALA A 167 -5.66 -8.51 -11.65
N THR A 168 -6.25 -8.53 -12.85
CA THR A 168 -5.97 -9.57 -13.86
C THR A 168 -4.53 -9.50 -14.33
N ARG A 169 -3.99 -8.29 -14.52
CA ARG A 169 -2.56 -8.09 -14.87
C ARG A 169 -1.64 -8.60 -13.76
N GLN A 170 -2.01 -8.43 -12.50
CA GLN A 170 -1.27 -8.96 -11.36
C GLN A 170 -1.17 -10.50 -11.44
N LEU A 171 -2.31 -11.17 -11.60
CA LEU A 171 -2.35 -12.63 -11.76
C LEU A 171 -1.61 -13.08 -13.03
N LEU A 172 -1.62 -12.28 -14.10
CA LEU A 172 -0.84 -12.56 -15.31
C LEU A 172 0.67 -12.53 -15.06
N ALA A 173 1.17 -11.57 -14.27
CA ALA A 173 2.58 -11.52 -13.89
C ALA A 173 2.99 -12.73 -13.04
N ILE A 174 2.09 -13.24 -12.19
CA ILE A 174 2.31 -14.47 -11.42
C ILE A 174 2.28 -15.69 -12.35
N ALA A 175 1.35 -15.75 -13.32
CA ALA A 175 1.31 -16.82 -14.32
C ALA A 175 2.63 -16.92 -15.11
N ARG A 176 3.24 -15.78 -15.45
CA ARG A 176 4.57 -15.76 -16.10
C ARG A 176 5.64 -16.44 -15.23
N ALA A 177 5.63 -16.20 -13.91
CA ALA A 177 6.56 -16.85 -13.00
C ALA A 177 6.32 -18.38 -12.90
N VAL A 178 5.06 -18.82 -12.96
CA VAL A 178 4.72 -20.26 -13.00
C VAL A 178 5.15 -20.91 -14.32
N ALA A 179 5.08 -20.19 -15.46
CA ALA A 179 5.42 -20.69 -16.79
C ALA A 179 6.87 -21.13 -16.92
N THR A 180 7.80 -20.47 -16.23
CA THR A 180 9.26 -20.69 -16.35
C THR A 180 9.79 -21.91 -15.60
N SER A 181 8.96 -22.72 -14.95
CA SER A 181 9.41 -23.79 -14.05
C SER A 181 10.43 -23.28 -13.02
N ALA A 182 10.16 -22.10 -12.45
CA ALA A 182 11.03 -21.45 -11.49
C ALA A 182 11.35 -22.35 -10.28
N LYS A 183 12.56 -22.21 -9.74
CA LYS A 183 13.00 -22.82 -8.47
C LYS A 183 12.76 -21.87 -7.30
N MET A 184 12.72 -20.58 -7.59
CA MET A 184 12.42 -19.52 -6.64
C MET A 184 11.58 -18.45 -7.32
N VAL A 185 10.53 -18.00 -6.66
CA VAL A 185 9.70 -16.88 -7.09
C VAL A 185 9.75 -15.76 -6.05
N ILE A 186 10.13 -14.57 -6.50
CA ILE A 186 10.09 -13.35 -5.67
C ILE A 186 8.82 -12.60 -6.03
N MET A 187 8.02 -12.22 -5.04
CA MET A 187 6.78 -11.46 -5.20
C MET A 187 6.87 -10.16 -4.39
N ASP A 188 7.01 -9.02 -5.08
CA ASP A 188 7.15 -7.70 -4.45
C ASP A 188 5.78 -7.02 -4.38
N GLU A 189 5.17 -6.99 -3.18
CA GLU A 189 3.84 -6.43 -2.87
C GLU A 189 2.70 -6.91 -3.81
N PRO A 190 2.52 -8.23 -3.99
CA PRO A 190 1.63 -8.77 -5.03
C PRO A 190 0.13 -8.57 -4.73
N THR A 191 -0.25 -8.08 -3.55
CA THR A 191 -1.64 -7.98 -3.09
C THR A 191 -2.20 -6.56 -3.10
N THR A 192 -1.41 -5.56 -3.48
CA THR A 192 -1.78 -4.13 -3.36
C THR A 192 -3.05 -3.77 -4.14
N SER A 193 -3.32 -4.45 -5.26
CA SER A 193 -4.46 -4.17 -6.15
C SER A 193 -5.47 -5.33 -6.21
N LEU A 194 -5.39 -6.29 -5.29
CA LEU A 194 -6.24 -7.48 -5.28
C LEU A 194 -7.39 -7.34 -4.29
N THR A 195 -8.55 -7.84 -4.67
CA THR A 195 -9.67 -8.08 -3.75
C THR A 195 -9.37 -9.26 -2.82
N GLN A 196 -10.07 -9.38 -1.68
CA GLN A 196 -9.87 -10.49 -0.74
C GLN A 196 -9.96 -11.86 -1.41
N LYS A 197 -10.93 -12.06 -2.32
CA LYS A 197 -11.09 -13.32 -3.08
C LYS A 197 -9.87 -13.63 -3.95
N GLU A 198 -9.25 -12.60 -4.53
CA GLU A 198 -8.05 -12.75 -5.36
C GLU A 198 -6.81 -13.00 -4.48
N VAL A 199 -6.76 -12.41 -3.30
CA VAL A 199 -5.72 -12.72 -2.28
C VAL A 199 -5.83 -14.19 -1.84
N ASP A 200 -7.04 -14.69 -1.56
CA ASP A 200 -7.25 -16.10 -1.19
C ASP A 200 -6.79 -17.05 -2.31
N ASN A 201 -7.07 -16.70 -3.58
CA ASN A 201 -6.56 -17.43 -4.73
C ASN A 201 -5.03 -17.38 -4.82
N LEU A 202 -4.41 -16.22 -4.58
CA LEU A 202 -2.94 -16.08 -4.57
C LEU A 202 -2.31 -16.95 -3.47
N VAL A 203 -2.90 -17.02 -2.28
CA VAL A 203 -2.44 -17.91 -1.21
C VAL A 203 -2.44 -19.35 -1.68
N SER A 204 -3.50 -19.80 -2.37
CA SER A 204 -3.59 -21.14 -2.94
C SER A 204 -2.50 -21.40 -4.00
N VAL A 205 -2.17 -20.41 -4.83
CA VAL A 205 -1.07 -20.50 -5.81
C VAL A 205 0.28 -20.64 -5.10
N ILE A 206 0.52 -19.85 -4.06
CA ILE A 206 1.77 -19.91 -3.26
C ILE A 206 1.95 -21.29 -2.62
N GLU A 207 0.89 -21.84 -2.02
CA GLU A 207 0.92 -23.19 -1.46
C GLU A 207 1.17 -24.27 -2.56
N GLY A 208 0.60 -24.08 -3.73
CA GLY A 208 0.85 -24.94 -4.90
C GLY A 208 2.32 -24.90 -5.35
N LEU A 209 2.95 -23.73 -5.38
CA LEU A 209 4.37 -23.57 -5.68
C LEU A 209 5.25 -24.25 -4.61
N ARG A 210 4.94 -24.03 -3.35
CA ARG A 210 5.62 -24.69 -2.21
C ARG A 210 5.55 -26.22 -2.33
N ALA A 211 4.39 -26.77 -2.61
CA ALA A 211 4.19 -28.21 -2.77
C ALA A 211 5.02 -28.81 -3.93
N GLN A 212 5.36 -28.00 -4.93
CA GLN A 212 6.23 -28.36 -6.06
C GLN A 212 7.73 -28.18 -5.73
N GLY A 213 8.07 -27.77 -4.51
CA GLY A 213 9.46 -27.53 -4.08
C GLY A 213 10.03 -26.18 -4.54
N VAL A 214 9.17 -25.23 -4.97
CA VAL A 214 9.57 -23.88 -5.35
C VAL A 214 9.69 -23.03 -4.08
N ALA A 215 10.81 -22.34 -3.91
CA ALA A 215 10.97 -21.36 -2.84
C ALA A 215 10.21 -20.08 -3.18
N VAL A 216 9.55 -19.46 -2.20
CA VAL A 216 8.84 -18.19 -2.39
C VAL A 216 9.41 -17.13 -1.46
N LEU A 217 9.84 -16.00 -2.01
CA LEU A 217 10.19 -14.79 -1.25
C LEU A 217 9.07 -13.76 -1.43
N PHE A 218 8.22 -13.68 -0.44
CA PHE A 218 7.03 -12.82 -0.42
C PHE A 218 7.34 -11.52 0.31
N VAL A 219 7.22 -10.39 -0.36
CA VAL A 219 7.43 -9.07 0.23
C VAL A 219 6.08 -8.41 0.41
N SER A 220 5.74 -8.13 1.66
CA SER A 220 4.51 -7.42 2.02
C SER A 220 4.74 -6.58 3.27
N HIS A 221 3.99 -5.52 3.41
CA HIS A 221 3.88 -4.76 4.64
C HIS A 221 2.61 -5.11 5.44
N LYS A 222 1.75 -5.98 4.90
CA LYS A 222 0.51 -6.46 5.53
C LYS A 222 0.79 -7.76 6.30
N LEU A 223 0.97 -7.65 7.62
CA LEU A 223 1.30 -8.80 8.46
C LEU A 223 0.21 -9.88 8.43
N ASP A 224 -1.07 -9.51 8.30
CA ASP A 224 -2.19 -10.46 8.26
C ASP A 224 -2.05 -11.47 7.11
N GLU A 225 -1.64 -11.01 5.93
CA GLU A 225 -1.37 -11.87 4.79
C GLU A 225 -0.22 -12.83 5.08
N CYS A 226 0.85 -12.33 5.70
CA CYS A 226 2.01 -13.14 6.05
C CYS A 226 1.67 -14.25 7.06
N TYR A 227 0.80 -13.94 8.05
CA TYR A 227 0.32 -14.95 9.00
C TYR A 227 -0.60 -15.97 8.35
N ALA A 228 -1.46 -15.54 7.42
CA ALA A 228 -2.35 -16.46 6.68
C ALA A 228 -1.57 -17.44 5.80
N ILE A 229 -0.49 -16.99 5.17
CA ILE A 229 0.38 -17.81 4.32
C ILE A 229 1.30 -18.71 5.18
N GLY A 230 1.77 -18.24 6.35
CA GLY A 230 2.75 -18.95 7.17
C GLY A 230 4.16 -18.94 6.58
N GLY A 231 5.08 -19.72 7.16
CA GLY A 231 6.47 -19.78 6.69
C GLY A 231 7.46 -19.04 7.61
N GLN A 232 8.54 -18.49 7.03
CA GLN A 232 9.64 -17.84 7.75
C GLN A 232 9.55 -16.31 7.60
N ALA A 233 9.64 -15.58 8.72
CA ALA A 233 9.80 -14.12 8.70
C ALA A 233 11.28 -13.74 8.61
N ILE A 234 11.62 -12.75 7.79
CA ILE A 234 12.91 -12.10 7.69
C ILE A 234 12.66 -10.60 7.79
N VAL A 235 13.11 -9.96 8.85
CA VAL A 235 12.87 -8.54 9.08
C VAL A 235 14.11 -7.72 8.77
N PHE A 236 13.96 -6.73 7.91
CA PHE A 236 14.99 -5.73 7.61
C PHE A 236 14.68 -4.41 8.30
N ARG A 237 15.72 -3.79 8.85
CA ARG A 237 15.69 -2.42 9.37
C ARG A 237 17.02 -1.74 9.09
N ASP A 238 17.00 -0.51 8.56
CA ASP A 238 18.19 0.31 8.27
C ASP A 238 19.28 -0.39 7.45
N GLY A 239 18.87 -1.25 6.51
CA GLY A 239 19.78 -2.00 5.64
C GLY A 239 20.38 -3.24 6.27
N ALA A 240 19.98 -3.63 7.48
CA ALA A 240 20.43 -4.84 8.17
C ALA A 240 19.28 -5.83 8.41
N LYS A 241 19.60 -7.14 8.45
CA LYS A 241 18.69 -8.18 8.92
C LYS A 241 18.66 -8.19 10.44
N VAL A 242 17.49 -7.95 11.04
CA VAL A 242 17.33 -7.87 12.51
C VAL A 242 16.67 -9.09 13.13
N VAL A 243 15.78 -9.77 12.38
CA VAL A 243 15.06 -10.96 12.85
C VAL A 243 14.96 -11.98 11.71
N GLN A 244 15.03 -13.27 12.05
CA GLN A 244 14.69 -14.38 11.16
C GLN A 244 14.17 -15.55 11.99
N GLY A 245 13.09 -16.20 11.55
CA GLY A 245 12.51 -17.38 12.17
C GLY A 245 11.10 -17.67 11.70
N PRO A 246 10.50 -18.81 12.12
CA PRO A 246 9.12 -19.14 11.80
C PRO A 246 8.18 -18.01 12.23
N ILE A 247 7.31 -17.54 11.30
CA ILE A 247 6.42 -16.39 11.58
C ILE A 247 5.49 -16.67 12.77
N ALA A 248 5.08 -17.91 12.96
CA ALA A 248 4.24 -18.33 14.08
C ALA A 248 4.88 -18.13 15.47
N ASN A 249 6.21 -17.97 15.53
CA ASN A 249 6.92 -17.74 16.79
C ASN A 249 6.91 -16.26 17.22
N PHE A 250 6.38 -15.37 16.42
CA PHE A 250 6.34 -13.94 16.70
C PHE A 250 4.89 -13.47 16.79
N THR A 251 4.62 -12.51 17.64
CA THR A 251 3.38 -11.73 17.63
C THR A 251 3.46 -10.61 16.58
N LYS A 252 2.32 -10.11 16.11
CA LYS A 252 2.27 -8.94 15.21
C LYS A 252 3.00 -7.74 15.82
N ALA A 253 2.87 -7.51 17.12
CA ALA A 253 3.54 -6.42 17.85
C ALA A 253 5.06 -6.57 17.83
N GLU A 254 5.59 -7.77 18.03
CA GLU A 254 7.04 -8.05 17.99
C GLU A 254 7.61 -7.85 16.58
N LEU A 255 6.92 -8.32 15.53
CA LEU A 255 7.35 -8.09 14.16
C LEU A 255 7.30 -6.61 13.82
N THR A 256 6.24 -5.91 14.20
CA THR A 256 6.11 -4.46 14.01
C THR A 256 7.23 -3.71 14.73
N HIS A 257 7.54 -4.08 15.97
CA HIS A 257 8.67 -3.51 16.71
C HIS A 257 10.01 -3.81 16.02
N ALA A 258 10.22 -5.02 15.53
CA ALA A 258 11.43 -5.37 14.81
C ALA A 258 11.59 -4.55 13.51
N MET A 259 10.48 -4.30 12.78
CA MET A 259 10.46 -3.52 11.55
C MET A 259 10.74 -2.03 11.79
N THR A 260 10.10 -1.44 12.81
CA THR A 260 10.11 0.02 13.05
C THR A 260 11.15 0.47 14.07
N GLY A 261 11.61 -0.44 14.94
CA GLY A 261 12.43 -0.10 16.11
C GLY A 261 11.67 0.62 17.23
N LYS A 262 10.34 0.79 17.08
CA LYS A 262 9.48 1.49 18.03
C LYS A 262 8.47 0.51 18.62
N GLN A 263 8.21 0.61 19.91
CA GLN A 263 7.02 -0.02 20.49
C GLN A 263 5.82 0.79 19.98
N LEU A 264 5.05 0.20 19.07
CA LEU A 264 3.74 0.74 18.71
C LEU A 264 2.77 0.15 19.72
N ASP A 265 2.27 1.01 20.61
CA ASP A 265 1.14 0.64 21.45
C ASP A 265 -0.03 0.39 20.48
N GLY A 266 -0.40 -0.86 20.24
CA GLY A 266 -1.51 -1.26 19.35
C GLY A 266 -2.88 -0.80 19.88
N GLY A 267 -2.90 0.22 20.72
CA GLY A 267 -4.07 0.87 21.29
C GLY A 267 -4.67 1.91 20.36
N ARG A 268 -5.84 2.36 20.73
CA ARG A 268 -6.55 3.46 20.10
C ARG A 268 -5.76 4.76 20.25
N TYR A 269 -5.50 5.48 19.13
CA TYR A 269 -4.86 6.81 19.16
C TYR A 269 -5.79 7.86 19.74
N ARG A 270 -7.11 7.71 19.52
CA ARG A 270 -8.13 8.61 20.02
C ARG A 270 -8.49 8.27 21.47
N GLY A 271 -8.32 9.22 22.38
CA GLY A 271 -8.83 9.12 23.75
C GLY A 271 -10.36 9.18 23.79
N SER A 272 -10.96 8.68 24.88
CA SER A 272 -12.41 8.82 25.12
C SER A 272 -12.84 10.29 25.09
N ARG A 273 -13.63 10.67 24.09
CA ARG A 273 -14.36 11.93 24.04
C ARG A 273 -15.80 11.60 23.69
N SER A 274 -16.71 11.74 24.64
CA SER A 274 -18.12 11.80 24.32
C SER A 274 -18.44 13.23 23.90
N HIS A 275 -18.81 13.44 22.64
CA HIS A 275 -19.43 14.69 22.24
C HIS A 275 -20.83 14.73 22.85
N THR A 276 -21.06 15.63 23.83
CA THR A 276 -22.36 15.83 24.40
C THR A 276 -23.20 16.72 23.48
N ASP A 277 -24.54 16.61 23.57
CA ASP A 277 -25.51 17.43 22.80
C ASP A 277 -25.30 18.98 22.93
N GLY A 278 -24.38 19.42 23.79
CA GLY A 278 -23.99 20.81 23.96
C GLY A 278 -22.80 21.28 23.13
N ASP A 279 -22.07 20.38 22.44
CA ASP A 279 -20.93 20.78 21.65
C ASP A 279 -21.37 21.43 20.33
N SER A 280 -20.76 22.58 19.99
CA SER A 280 -21.17 23.37 18.83
C SER A 280 -20.87 22.60 17.52
N VAL A 281 -21.91 22.33 16.74
CA VAL A 281 -21.79 21.78 15.39
C VAL A 281 -21.06 22.79 14.50
N LEU A 282 -19.88 22.42 14.02
CA LEU A 282 -19.08 23.25 13.12
C LEU A 282 -19.56 23.12 11.67
N LEU A 283 -19.71 21.89 11.17
CA LEU A 283 -20.19 21.61 9.82
C LEU A 283 -21.48 20.79 9.91
N ARG A 284 -22.53 21.23 9.24
CA ARG A 284 -23.79 20.50 9.10
C ARG A 284 -24.14 20.34 7.65
N VAL A 285 -24.49 19.13 7.27
CA VAL A 285 -24.93 18.75 5.92
C VAL A 285 -26.37 18.27 6.04
N GLN A 286 -27.26 18.76 5.17
CA GLN A 286 -28.69 18.45 5.20
C GLN A 286 -29.18 18.05 3.82
N GLY A 287 -29.66 16.81 3.70
CA GLY A 287 -30.27 16.28 2.47
C GLY A 287 -29.34 16.33 1.26
N LEU A 288 -28.01 16.30 1.46
CA LEU A 288 -27.06 16.46 0.37
C LEU A 288 -27.16 15.29 -0.61
N GLY A 289 -27.16 15.61 -1.90
CA GLY A 289 -27.26 14.60 -2.93
C GLY A 289 -26.51 14.99 -4.19
N ARG A 290 -26.01 13.96 -4.88
CA ARG A 290 -25.44 14.03 -6.21
C ARG A 290 -25.98 12.89 -7.07
N ARG A 291 -26.59 13.25 -8.17
CA ARG A 291 -27.30 12.31 -9.04
C ARG A 291 -26.39 11.18 -9.53
N GLY A 292 -26.84 9.94 -9.33
CA GLY A 292 -26.11 8.74 -9.71
C GLY A 292 -25.08 8.24 -8.70
N TYR A 293 -24.82 8.99 -7.61
CA TYR A 293 -23.79 8.63 -6.63
C TYR A 293 -24.33 8.52 -5.20
N PHE A 294 -24.96 9.59 -4.68
CA PHE A 294 -25.51 9.59 -3.33
C PHE A 294 -26.72 10.53 -3.22
N SER A 295 -27.56 10.32 -2.21
CA SER A 295 -28.78 11.12 -2.00
C SER A 295 -29.19 11.16 -0.55
N GLY A 296 -29.73 12.31 -0.11
CA GLY A 296 -30.32 12.46 1.22
C GLY A 296 -29.31 12.27 2.35
N VAL A 297 -28.06 12.70 2.17
CA VAL A 297 -27.02 12.57 3.19
C VAL A 297 -27.17 13.68 4.22
N ASP A 298 -27.37 13.28 5.47
CA ASP A 298 -27.38 14.15 6.64
C ASP A 298 -26.20 13.81 7.56
N LEU A 299 -25.35 14.78 7.90
CA LEU A 299 -24.27 14.61 8.86
C LEU A 299 -23.98 15.89 9.63
N SER A 300 -23.44 15.73 10.82
CA SER A 300 -22.89 16.80 11.63
C SER A 300 -21.46 16.48 12.02
N LEU A 301 -20.60 17.50 12.04
CA LEU A 301 -19.22 17.41 12.48
C LEU A 301 -18.95 18.51 13.51
N HIS A 302 -18.37 18.13 14.64
CA HIS A 302 -18.11 19.04 15.75
C HIS A 302 -16.65 19.52 15.72
N LYS A 303 -16.40 20.61 16.41
CA LYS A 303 -15.03 21.14 16.54
C LYS A 303 -14.15 20.14 17.29
N GLY A 304 -13.00 19.78 16.70
CA GLY A 304 -12.07 18.82 17.28
C GLY A 304 -12.52 17.35 17.18
N GLU A 305 -13.61 17.07 16.46
CA GLU A 305 -14.08 15.71 16.17
C GLU A 305 -13.31 15.11 14.98
N ILE A 306 -13.04 13.81 15.05
CA ILE A 306 -12.60 12.98 13.93
C ILE A 306 -13.76 12.06 13.54
N LEU A 307 -14.45 12.39 12.44
CA LEU A 307 -15.57 11.64 11.90
C LEU A 307 -15.06 10.69 10.80
N GLY A 308 -15.18 9.39 11.02
CA GLY A 308 -14.88 8.37 10.02
C GLY A 308 -16.01 8.22 9.01
N ILE A 309 -15.68 8.01 7.74
CA ILE A 309 -16.64 7.62 6.69
C ILE A 309 -16.10 6.38 6.00
N THR A 310 -16.90 5.30 6.00
CA THR A 310 -16.56 4.03 5.34
C THR A 310 -17.70 3.54 4.46
N GLY A 311 -17.43 2.53 3.67
CA GLY A 311 -18.39 1.89 2.76
C GLY A 311 -17.66 1.12 1.65
N LEU A 312 -18.36 0.26 0.93
CA LEU A 312 -17.83 -0.42 -0.26
C LEU A 312 -17.52 0.60 -1.38
N LEU A 313 -16.82 0.15 -2.41
CA LEU A 313 -16.32 1.02 -3.49
C LEU A 313 -17.44 1.84 -4.19
N ASP A 314 -18.64 1.26 -4.29
CA ASP A 314 -19.84 1.86 -4.90
C ASP A 314 -20.79 2.53 -3.89
N SER A 315 -20.32 2.75 -2.66
CA SER A 315 -21.16 3.30 -1.58
C SER A 315 -21.48 4.79 -1.73
N GLY A 316 -20.74 5.54 -2.56
CA GLY A 316 -20.84 6.99 -2.71
C GLY A 316 -19.98 7.79 -1.73
N ARG A 317 -19.17 7.14 -0.88
CA ARG A 317 -18.30 7.80 0.13
C ARG A 317 -17.27 8.73 -0.51
N ASN A 318 -16.67 8.30 -1.64
CA ASN A 318 -15.66 9.07 -2.35
C ASN A 318 -16.28 10.35 -2.96
N GLU A 319 -17.44 10.21 -3.58
CA GLU A 319 -18.17 11.32 -4.18
C GLU A 319 -18.69 12.29 -3.12
N LEU A 320 -19.06 11.82 -1.94
CA LEU A 320 -19.40 12.67 -0.80
C LEU A 320 -18.19 13.51 -0.35
N ALA A 321 -17.01 12.90 -0.21
CA ALA A 321 -15.78 13.61 0.14
C ALA A 321 -15.44 14.68 -0.89
N LEU A 322 -15.52 14.34 -2.20
CA LEU A 322 -15.29 15.27 -3.31
C LEU A 322 -16.33 16.41 -3.35
N ALA A 323 -17.59 16.14 -2.98
CA ALA A 323 -18.63 17.18 -2.89
C ALA A 323 -18.35 18.16 -1.74
N LEU A 324 -17.95 17.65 -0.57
CA LEU A 324 -17.57 18.47 0.58
C LEU A 324 -16.28 19.25 0.37
N ALA A 325 -15.41 18.78 -0.52
CA ALA A 325 -14.19 19.47 -0.95
C ALA A 325 -14.42 20.49 -2.09
N GLY A 326 -15.64 20.56 -2.64
CA GLY A 326 -15.95 21.43 -3.77
C GLY A 326 -15.35 20.96 -5.10
N VAL A 327 -14.76 19.76 -5.17
CA VAL A 327 -14.23 19.19 -6.43
C VAL A 327 -15.37 18.83 -7.36
N HIS A 328 -16.44 18.30 -6.79
CA HIS A 328 -17.67 17.99 -7.49
C HIS A 328 -18.86 18.61 -6.75
N GLY A 329 -19.62 19.44 -7.42
CA GLY A 329 -20.80 20.09 -6.81
C GLY A 329 -21.88 19.07 -6.45
N ALA A 330 -22.64 19.35 -5.38
CA ALA A 330 -23.86 18.63 -5.04
C ALA A 330 -25.02 19.18 -5.88
N ASP A 331 -25.99 18.32 -6.23
CA ASP A 331 -27.19 18.67 -6.99
C ASP A 331 -28.36 19.11 -6.10
N SER A 332 -28.35 18.67 -4.83
CA SER A 332 -29.42 18.93 -3.86
C SER A 332 -28.87 19.02 -2.44
N GLY A 333 -29.68 19.55 -1.55
CA GLY A 333 -29.35 19.72 -0.12
C GLY A 333 -28.62 21.02 0.18
N ALA A 334 -28.13 21.14 1.43
CA ALA A 334 -27.45 22.32 1.91
C ALA A 334 -26.29 21.96 2.84
N ILE A 335 -25.25 22.80 2.81
CA ILE A 335 -24.08 22.70 3.69
C ILE A 335 -24.04 23.97 4.54
N TYR A 336 -23.86 23.80 5.83
CA TYR A 336 -23.75 24.90 6.79
C TYR A 336 -22.41 24.82 7.53
N LEU A 337 -21.71 25.93 7.62
CA LEU A 337 -20.48 26.07 8.40
C LEU A 337 -20.68 27.17 9.45
N ASP A 338 -20.55 26.84 10.74
CA ASP A 338 -20.95 27.72 11.87
C ASP A 338 -22.38 28.26 11.74
N GLY A 339 -23.31 27.43 11.34
CA GLY A 339 -24.70 27.81 11.16
C GLY A 339 -25.00 28.67 9.91
N GLN A 340 -23.98 29.07 9.17
CA GLN A 340 -24.14 29.83 7.92
C GLN A 340 -24.16 28.87 6.73
N GLN A 341 -25.15 29.00 5.87
CA GLN A 341 -25.21 28.22 4.63
C GLN A 341 -24.07 28.64 3.69
N ILE A 342 -23.32 27.64 3.21
CA ILE A 342 -22.23 27.82 2.25
C ILE A 342 -22.53 27.08 0.95
N THR A 343 -21.92 27.51 -0.14
CA THR A 343 -22.00 26.83 -1.44
C THR A 343 -20.60 26.51 -1.91
N LEU A 344 -20.37 25.24 -2.23
CA LEU A 344 -19.09 24.73 -2.71
C LEU A 344 -19.25 24.28 -4.17
N ARG A 345 -18.88 25.13 -5.12
CA ARG A 345 -18.98 24.87 -6.57
C ARG A 345 -17.66 24.45 -7.19
N ASN A 346 -16.58 24.81 -6.54
CA ASN A 346 -15.21 24.54 -6.97
C ASN A 346 -14.28 24.49 -5.73
N PRO A 347 -13.07 23.93 -5.86
CA PRO A 347 -12.11 23.85 -4.74
C PRO A 347 -11.73 25.23 -4.16
N GLY A 348 -11.79 26.31 -4.94
CA GLY A 348 -11.52 27.66 -4.46
C GLY A 348 -12.54 28.12 -3.43
N ASP A 349 -13.83 27.75 -3.60
CA ASP A 349 -14.87 28.04 -2.60
C ASP A 349 -14.57 27.31 -1.28
N ALA A 350 -14.14 26.04 -1.33
CA ALA A 350 -13.77 25.27 -0.14
C ALA A 350 -12.56 25.90 0.58
N ILE A 351 -11.52 26.28 -0.17
CA ILE A 351 -10.34 26.98 0.37
C ILE A 351 -10.74 28.31 1.03
N ALA A 352 -11.63 29.09 0.42
CA ALA A 352 -12.11 30.33 0.99
C ALA A 352 -12.87 30.11 2.32
N GLN A 353 -13.55 28.97 2.46
CA GLN A 353 -14.21 28.55 3.72
C GLN A 353 -13.27 27.82 4.67
N ARG A 354 -11.98 27.72 4.35
CA ARG A 354 -10.97 26.97 5.12
C ARG A 354 -11.32 25.49 5.29
N ILE A 355 -11.80 24.88 4.21
CA ILE A 355 -12.01 23.44 4.09
C ILE A 355 -10.85 22.91 3.25
N GLY A 356 -10.02 22.04 3.86
CA GLY A 356 -8.91 21.37 3.20
C GLY A 356 -9.28 19.96 2.76
N TYR A 357 -8.68 19.47 1.66
CA TYR A 357 -8.91 18.13 1.13
C TYR A 357 -7.60 17.46 0.72
N VAL A 358 -7.26 16.38 1.40
CA VAL A 358 -6.13 15.50 1.06
C VAL A 358 -6.67 14.34 0.22
N PRO A 359 -6.33 14.23 -1.07
CA PRO A 359 -6.80 13.15 -1.93
C PRO A 359 -6.14 11.81 -1.59
N GLU A 360 -6.79 10.71 -1.99
CA GLU A 360 -6.29 9.34 -1.82
C GLU A 360 -5.05 9.09 -2.67
N ASP A 361 -5.09 9.46 -3.96
CA ASP A 361 -3.92 9.36 -4.83
C ASP A 361 -3.01 10.60 -4.70
N ARG A 362 -2.00 10.46 -3.83
CA ARG A 362 -1.03 11.54 -3.62
C ARG A 362 -0.15 11.82 -4.84
N LEU A 363 0.07 10.82 -5.70
CA LEU A 363 1.04 10.93 -6.79
C LEU A 363 0.45 11.60 -8.03
N SER A 364 -0.80 11.29 -8.37
CA SER A 364 -1.46 11.84 -9.56
C SER A 364 -2.32 13.07 -9.24
N GLU A 365 -2.95 13.13 -8.06
CA GLU A 365 -3.88 14.20 -7.67
C GLU A 365 -3.31 15.13 -6.59
N GLY A 366 -2.42 14.57 -5.73
CA GLY A 366 -1.98 15.26 -4.52
C GLY A 366 -0.77 16.17 -4.72
N LEU A 367 0.29 15.73 -5.39
CA LEU A 367 1.59 16.40 -5.40
C LEU A 367 2.08 16.73 -6.81
N PHE A 368 2.79 17.84 -6.93
CA PHE A 368 3.59 18.17 -8.11
C PHE A 368 4.99 17.54 -7.91
N LEU A 369 5.20 16.33 -8.43
CA LEU A 369 6.34 15.48 -8.10
C LEU A 369 7.70 16.07 -8.49
N ASP A 370 7.75 16.82 -9.58
CA ASP A 370 8.94 17.50 -10.10
C ASP A 370 9.24 18.84 -9.41
N LYS A 371 8.28 19.37 -8.63
CA LYS A 371 8.42 20.61 -7.89
C LYS A 371 9.01 20.42 -6.51
N SER A 372 9.58 21.49 -5.97
CA SER A 372 10.16 21.48 -4.64
C SER A 372 9.12 21.23 -3.53
N ILE A 373 9.60 20.81 -2.36
CA ILE A 373 8.78 20.67 -1.15
C ILE A 373 8.12 22.01 -0.82
N ARG A 374 8.88 23.12 -0.89
CA ARG A 374 8.38 24.48 -0.67
C ARG A 374 7.25 24.82 -1.63
N GLU A 375 7.46 24.65 -2.96
CA GLU A 375 6.42 24.93 -3.96
C GLU A 375 5.14 24.12 -3.71
N ASN A 376 5.29 22.84 -3.32
CA ASN A 376 4.17 21.99 -2.97
C ASN A 376 3.40 22.51 -1.75
N ILE A 377 4.07 22.95 -0.69
CA ILE A 377 3.42 23.42 0.55
C ILE A 377 2.67 24.72 0.32
N ILE A 378 3.26 25.68 -0.43
CA ILE A 378 2.67 27.02 -0.58
C ILE A 378 1.57 27.13 -1.62
N THR A 379 1.31 26.09 -2.42
CA THR A 379 0.39 26.13 -3.56
C THR A 379 -1.00 26.67 -3.21
N THR A 380 -1.54 26.27 -2.08
CA THR A 380 -2.90 26.68 -1.62
C THR A 380 -2.95 28.12 -1.10
N VAL A 381 -1.80 28.71 -0.77
CA VAL A 381 -1.70 30.04 -0.13
C VAL A 381 -0.91 31.06 -0.93
N LEU A 382 -0.67 30.81 -2.22
CA LEU A 382 0.11 31.70 -3.09
C LEU A 382 -0.37 33.16 -3.06
N ASN A 383 -1.69 33.37 -3.04
CA ASN A 383 -2.27 34.72 -3.00
C ASN A 383 -1.94 35.46 -1.71
N SER A 384 -1.88 34.78 -0.56
CA SER A 384 -1.56 35.37 0.73
C SER A 384 -0.08 35.69 0.88
N LEU A 385 0.77 35.05 0.07
CA LEU A 385 2.22 35.23 0.07
C LEU A 385 2.70 36.27 -0.96
N ARG A 386 1.78 36.98 -1.63
CA ARG A 386 2.16 38.06 -2.55
C ARG A 386 2.62 39.29 -1.79
N SER A 387 3.70 39.91 -2.29
CA SER A 387 4.16 41.21 -1.87
C SER A 387 3.19 42.30 -2.36
N ARG A 388 3.34 43.53 -1.86
CA ARG A 388 2.53 44.69 -2.30
C ARG A 388 2.68 44.99 -3.80
N PHE A 389 3.69 44.47 -4.49
CA PHE A 389 3.92 44.60 -5.92
C PHE A 389 3.42 43.38 -6.73
N GLY A 390 2.72 42.43 -6.10
CA GLY A 390 2.16 41.24 -6.74
C GLY A 390 3.14 40.06 -6.95
N ALA A 391 4.43 40.26 -6.69
CA ALA A 391 5.41 39.18 -6.72
C ALA A 391 5.31 38.28 -5.49
N LEU A 392 5.72 37.01 -5.60
CA LEU A 392 5.81 36.10 -4.47
C LEU A 392 6.88 36.58 -3.50
N ASP A 393 6.54 36.67 -2.21
CA ASP A 393 7.49 36.92 -1.13
C ASP A 393 8.25 35.63 -0.81
N ALA A 394 9.46 35.52 -1.38
CA ALA A 394 10.30 34.34 -1.24
C ALA A 394 10.68 34.05 0.23
N GLY A 395 10.89 35.10 1.04
CA GLY A 395 11.24 34.94 2.46
C GLY A 395 10.09 34.35 3.26
N ARG A 396 8.87 34.85 3.07
CA ARG A 396 7.68 34.30 3.73
C ARG A 396 7.36 32.87 3.26
N ALA A 397 7.52 32.60 1.95
CA ALA A 397 7.34 31.28 1.39
C ALA A 397 8.33 30.26 1.97
N GLN A 398 9.60 30.66 2.09
CA GLN A 398 10.64 29.82 2.70
C GLN A 398 10.34 29.54 4.18
N ALA A 399 10.04 30.59 4.95
CA ALA A 399 9.75 30.46 6.39
C ALA A 399 8.53 29.54 6.66
N LEU A 400 7.48 29.66 5.83
CA LEU A 400 6.30 28.78 5.94
C LEU A 400 6.66 27.33 5.67
N ALA A 401 7.44 27.06 4.61
CA ALA A 401 7.83 25.70 4.25
C ALA A 401 8.71 25.07 5.33
N GLU A 402 9.70 25.80 5.86
CA GLU A 402 10.59 25.32 6.93
C GLU A 402 9.82 25.04 8.23
N ALA A 403 8.90 25.94 8.61
CA ALA A 403 8.03 25.73 9.77
C ALA A 403 7.17 24.47 9.60
N THR A 404 6.56 24.28 8.41
CA THR A 404 5.75 23.10 8.11
C THR A 404 6.58 21.81 8.14
N VAL A 405 7.77 21.82 7.56
CA VAL A 405 8.71 20.67 7.58
C VAL A 405 9.06 20.28 9.00
N LYS A 406 9.32 21.26 9.87
CA LYS A 406 9.64 21.03 11.28
C LYS A 406 8.43 20.50 12.05
N ASP A 407 7.27 21.12 11.88
CA ASP A 407 6.03 20.77 12.64
C ASP A 407 5.54 19.36 12.28
N LEU A 408 5.58 18.99 11.00
CA LEU A 408 5.17 17.68 10.52
C LEU A 408 6.31 16.64 10.51
N GLN A 409 7.49 16.96 11.05
CA GLN A 409 8.65 16.07 11.13
C GLN A 409 9.03 15.47 9.77
N ILE A 410 8.99 16.27 8.69
CA ILE A 410 9.34 15.80 7.35
C ILE A 410 10.87 15.64 7.27
N ALA A 411 11.32 14.43 6.96
CA ALA A 411 12.75 14.14 6.86
C ALA A 411 13.30 14.65 5.52
N THR A 412 13.83 15.87 5.54
CA THR A 412 14.52 16.48 4.39
C THR A 412 15.66 17.39 4.88
N PRO A 413 16.79 17.43 4.19
CA PRO A 413 17.85 18.38 4.50
C PRO A 413 17.56 19.80 3.95
N ASP A 414 16.66 19.92 2.96
CA ASP A 414 16.37 21.16 2.25
C ASP A 414 14.95 21.14 1.67
N VAL A 415 14.23 22.26 1.79
CA VAL A 415 12.87 22.43 1.27
C VAL A 415 12.81 22.69 -0.25
N ASP A 416 13.94 22.99 -0.87
CA ASP A 416 14.05 23.22 -2.32
C ASP A 416 14.27 21.94 -3.13
N ARG A 417 14.40 20.78 -2.47
CA ARG A 417 14.47 19.48 -3.15
C ARG A 417 13.13 19.09 -3.77
N PRO A 418 13.14 18.41 -4.94
CA PRO A 418 11.93 17.87 -5.53
C PRO A 418 11.24 16.88 -4.57
N VAL A 419 9.91 16.98 -4.45
CA VAL A 419 9.14 16.13 -3.51
C VAL A 419 9.23 14.64 -3.86
N GLN A 420 9.43 14.27 -5.12
CA GLN A 420 9.65 12.89 -5.55
C GLN A 420 10.89 12.22 -4.91
N SER A 421 11.84 13.01 -4.38
CA SER A 421 13.02 12.48 -3.69
C SER A 421 12.73 11.97 -2.27
N LEU A 422 11.53 12.23 -1.75
CA LEU A 422 11.09 11.82 -0.42
C LEU A 422 10.48 10.41 -0.42
N SER A 423 10.53 9.74 0.74
CA SER A 423 9.72 8.53 0.99
C SER A 423 8.23 8.83 0.96
N GLY A 424 7.39 7.80 0.71
CA GLY A 424 5.93 7.95 0.64
C GLY A 424 5.32 8.61 1.88
N GLY A 425 5.77 8.24 3.08
CA GLY A 425 5.31 8.87 4.32
C GLY A 425 5.71 10.34 4.47
N ASN A 426 6.90 10.73 3.97
CA ASN A 426 7.30 12.14 3.93
C ASN A 426 6.52 12.92 2.87
N GLN A 427 6.26 12.33 1.69
CA GLN A 427 5.41 12.91 0.66
C GLN A 427 3.99 13.17 1.19
N GLN A 428 3.43 12.22 1.91
CA GLN A 428 2.10 12.38 2.52
C GLN A 428 2.07 13.52 3.53
N ARG A 429 3.12 13.68 4.33
CA ARG A 429 3.23 14.81 5.28
C ARG A 429 3.39 16.15 4.58
N VAL A 430 4.09 16.22 3.43
CA VAL A 430 4.11 17.42 2.58
C VAL A 430 2.71 17.76 2.09
N LEU A 431 1.94 16.75 1.63
CA LEU A 431 0.57 16.94 1.15
C LEU A 431 -0.37 17.43 2.27
N ILE A 432 -0.29 16.85 3.47
CA ILE A 432 -1.02 17.34 4.64
C ILE A 432 -0.59 18.78 4.95
N GLY A 433 0.72 19.09 4.95
CA GLY A 433 1.27 20.42 5.19
C GLY A 433 0.76 21.49 4.22
N ARG A 434 0.58 21.15 2.94
CA ARG A 434 -0.06 22.03 1.96
C ARG A 434 -1.44 22.50 2.40
N TRP A 435 -2.26 21.57 2.92
CA TRP A 435 -3.61 21.90 3.34
C TRP A 435 -3.66 22.54 4.71
N LEU A 436 -2.71 22.28 5.58
CA LEU A 436 -2.58 23.00 6.85
C LEU A 436 -2.16 24.47 6.67
N ALA A 437 -1.50 24.81 5.56
CA ALA A 437 -1.10 26.18 5.25
C ALA A 437 -2.28 27.16 5.14
N ILE A 438 -3.49 26.70 4.79
CA ILE A 438 -4.70 27.53 4.79
C ILE A 438 -5.30 27.75 6.18
N HIS A 439 -4.71 27.19 7.24
CA HIS A 439 -5.28 27.14 8.59
C HIS A 439 -6.73 26.62 8.55
N PRO A 440 -6.94 25.36 8.15
CA PRO A 440 -8.27 24.81 7.91
C PRO A 440 -9.09 24.78 9.19
N ARG A 441 -10.40 24.87 9.03
CA ARG A 441 -11.40 24.61 10.07
C ARG A 441 -11.91 23.17 9.99
N VAL A 442 -12.01 22.68 8.76
CA VAL A 442 -12.35 21.29 8.44
C VAL A 442 -11.26 20.73 7.53
N LEU A 443 -10.77 19.55 7.84
CA LEU A 443 -9.80 18.82 7.01
C LEU A 443 -10.38 17.46 6.62
N ILE A 444 -10.55 17.26 5.34
CA ILE A 444 -11.00 15.99 4.77
C ILE A 444 -9.74 15.21 4.36
N LEU A 445 -9.56 14.04 4.96
CA LEU A 445 -8.46 13.13 4.69
C LEU A 445 -9.02 11.89 4.00
N HIS A 446 -8.72 11.72 2.71
CA HIS A 446 -9.17 10.58 1.94
C HIS A 446 -8.02 9.59 1.81
N GLY A 447 -8.12 8.44 2.52
CA GLY A 447 -7.09 7.41 2.55
C GLY A 447 -5.69 7.92 2.93
N PRO A 448 -5.51 8.69 4.03
CA PRO A 448 -4.27 9.43 4.28
C PRO A 448 -3.05 8.52 4.49
N THR A 449 -3.24 7.22 4.67
CA THR A 449 -2.15 6.27 4.90
C THR A 449 -2.02 5.23 3.79
N VAL A 450 -2.73 5.39 2.68
CA VAL A 450 -2.63 4.50 1.51
C VAL A 450 -1.22 4.55 0.93
N GLY A 451 -0.58 3.38 0.79
CA GLY A 451 0.79 3.25 0.27
C GLY A 451 1.87 3.87 1.17
N VAL A 452 1.61 3.94 2.48
CA VAL A 452 2.54 4.45 3.50
C VAL A 452 2.96 3.28 4.40
N ASP A 453 4.23 3.23 4.77
CA ASP A 453 4.76 2.21 5.70
C ASP A 453 4.22 2.38 7.13
N VAL A 454 4.31 1.29 7.93
CA VAL A 454 3.71 1.22 9.27
C VAL A 454 4.23 2.30 10.21
N GLY A 455 5.54 2.60 10.19
CA GLY A 455 6.12 3.64 11.05
C GLY A 455 5.70 5.05 10.65
N SER A 456 5.53 5.29 9.36
CA SER A 456 4.99 6.56 8.85
C SER A 456 3.50 6.71 9.11
N LYS A 457 2.70 5.62 9.11
CA LYS A 457 1.29 5.63 9.52
C LYS A 457 1.14 6.13 10.97
N ASP A 458 1.93 5.60 11.92
CA ASP A 458 1.92 6.05 13.32
C ASP A 458 2.16 7.56 13.45
N ILE A 459 3.14 8.09 12.73
CA ILE A 459 3.42 9.53 12.75
C ILE A 459 2.24 10.35 12.22
N ILE A 460 1.62 9.92 11.11
CA ILE A 460 0.46 10.59 10.51
C ILE A 460 -0.72 10.56 11.49
N TYR A 461 -1.00 9.43 12.13
CA TYR A 461 -2.09 9.33 13.12
C TYR A 461 -1.87 10.26 14.30
N ARG A 462 -0.66 10.32 14.86
CA ARG A 462 -0.33 11.27 15.94
C ARG A 462 -0.49 12.73 15.52
N ILE A 463 -0.13 13.05 14.27
CA ILE A 463 -0.37 14.39 13.71
C ILE A 463 -1.86 14.70 13.67
N ILE A 464 -2.68 13.77 13.15
CA ILE A 464 -4.14 13.93 13.05
C ILE A 464 -4.76 14.12 14.44
N GLN A 465 -4.36 13.31 15.43
CA GLN A 465 -4.86 13.43 16.80
C GLN A 465 -4.53 14.79 17.41
N ARG A 466 -3.26 15.23 17.31
CA ARG A 466 -2.82 16.54 17.81
C ARG A 466 -3.64 17.67 17.16
N LEU A 467 -3.82 17.64 15.84
CA LEU A 467 -4.62 18.64 15.14
C LEU A 467 -6.08 18.69 15.62
N ALA A 468 -6.67 17.53 15.87
CA ALA A 468 -8.03 17.45 16.40
C ALA A 468 -8.10 17.93 17.86
N GLU A 469 -7.09 17.66 18.69
CA GLU A 469 -6.96 18.20 20.05
C GLU A 469 -6.85 19.73 20.06
N ASP A 470 -6.16 20.29 19.06
CA ASP A 470 -6.07 21.73 18.82
C ASP A 470 -7.37 22.35 18.27
N GLY A 471 -8.41 21.53 18.07
CA GLY A 471 -9.76 21.94 17.68
C GLY A 471 -10.05 21.89 16.18
N LEU A 472 -9.18 21.31 15.36
CA LEU A 472 -9.46 21.04 13.95
C LEU A 472 -10.52 19.94 13.83
N ALA A 473 -11.59 20.17 13.06
CA ALA A 473 -12.55 19.14 12.73
C ALA A 473 -12.04 18.31 11.53
N VAL A 474 -12.07 16.99 11.66
CA VAL A 474 -11.50 16.07 10.65
C VAL A 474 -12.56 15.11 10.14
N ILE A 475 -12.63 14.94 8.81
CA ILE A 475 -13.37 13.84 8.18
C ILE A 475 -12.31 12.88 7.64
N LEU A 476 -12.32 11.65 8.13
CA LEU A 476 -11.42 10.57 7.70
C LEU A 476 -12.20 9.57 6.84
N VAL A 477 -11.94 9.56 5.54
CA VAL A 477 -12.56 8.63 4.60
C VAL A 477 -11.59 7.48 4.34
N SER A 478 -11.98 6.25 4.70
CA SER A 478 -11.11 5.08 4.55
C SER A 478 -11.91 3.78 4.40
N ASP A 479 -11.31 2.77 3.78
CA ASP A 479 -11.75 1.37 3.77
C ASP A 479 -10.94 0.51 4.75
N ASP A 480 -9.86 1.04 5.31
CA ASP A 480 -9.06 0.42 6.39
C ASP A 480 -9.83 0.55 7.72
N LEU A 481 -10.60 -0.50 8.08
CA LEU A 481 -11.43 -0.49 9.30
C LEU A 481 -10.60 -0.29 10.58
N PRO A 482 -9.45 -0.94 10.76
CA PRO A 482 -8.52 -0.64 11.84
C PRO A 482 -8.12 0.84 11.93
N GLU A 483 -7.85 1.50 10.79
CA GLU A 483 -7.54 2.94 10.76
C GLU A 483 -8.66 3.77 11.37
N LEU A 484 -9.91 3.49 10.99
CA LEU A 484 -11.08 4.21 11.50
C LEU A 484 -11.32 3.95 12.99
N LEU A 485 -11.25 2.68 13.41
CA LEU A 485 -11.48 2.29 14.82
C LEU A 485 -10.44 2.89 15.76
N GLN A 486 -9.19 3.01 15.31
CA GLN A 486 -8.11 3.57 16.12
C GLN A 486 -8.14 5.09 16.20
N ASN A 487 -8.67 5.77 15.19
CA ASN A 487 -8.49 7.21 15.03
C ASN A 487 -9.77 8.05 15.19
N CYS A 488 -10.96 7.48 14.95
CA CYS A 488 -12.20 8.25 14.89
C CYS A 488 -12.97 8.28 16.22
N ASP A 489 -13.78 9.30 16.41
CA ASP A 489 -14.79 9.37 17.48
C ASP A 489 -16.03 8.58 17.07
N ARG A 490 -16.55 8.85 15.86
CA ARG A 490 -17.71 8.19 15.26
C ARG A 490 -17.40 7.74 13.84
N ILE A 491 -18.11 6.72 13.37
CA ILE A 491 -17.95 6.17 12.02
C ILE A 491 -19.32 6.14 11.33
N LEU A 492 -19.44 6.84 10.19
CA LEU A 492 -20.57 6.76 9.29
C LEU A 492 -20.31 5.69 8.24
N MET A 493 -21.23 4.74 8.12
CA MET A 493 -21.18 3.72 7.07
C MET A 493 -22.12 4.12 5.94
N MET A 494 -21.56 4.28 4.74
CA MET A 494 -22.33 4.54 3.52
C MET A 494 -22.59 3.25 2.75
N ARG A 495 -23.79 3.16 2.20
CA ARG A 495 -24.23 2.06 1.33
C ARG A 495 -25.22 2.57 0.29
N LYS A 496 -24.97 2.22 -0.98
CA LYS A 496 -25.86 2.59 -2.12
C LYS A 496 -26.22 4.09 -2.10
N GLY A 497 -25.23 4.94 -1.80
CA GLY A 497 -25.39 6.38 -1.81
C GLY A 497 -26.11 6.99 -0.60
N GLN A 498 -26.32 6.25 0.49
CA GLN A 498 -26.97 6.73 1.71
C GLN A 498 -26.16 6.36 2.95
N ILE A 499 -26.36 7.09 4.06
CA ILE A 499 -25.84 6.70 5.36
C ILE A 499 -26.72 5.55 5.88
N ALA A 500 -26.14 4.35 5.97
CA ALA A 500 -26.83 3.16 6.44
C ALA A 500 -26.79 3.06 7.97
N ASN A 501 -25.63 3.31 8.56
CA ASN A 501 -25.41 3.20 10.01
C ASN A 501 -24.45 4.29 10.50
N THR A 502 -24.57 4.61 11.79
CA THR A 502 -23.61 5.44 12.53
C THR A 502 -23.17 4.64 13.76
N PHE A 503 -21.87 4.58 14.01
CA PHE A 503 -21.29 3.85 15.13
C PHE A 503 -20.40 4.79 15.95
N ASP A 504 -20.45 4.65 17.27
CA ASP A 504 -19.38 5.17 18.12
C ASP A 504 -18.17 4.26 17.96
N ALA A 505 -17.01 4.83 17.68
CA ALA A 505 -15.82 4.02 17.44
C ALA A 505 -15.20 3.48 18.74
N GLU A 506 -15.58 4.03 19.90
CA GLU A 506 -15.11 3.57 21.21
C GLU A 506 -15.73 2.21 21.56
N GLY A 507 -14.89 1.21 21.80
CA GLY A 507 -15.33 -0.15 22.14
C GLY A 507 -15.95 -0.95 20.99
N LEU A 508 -16.00 -0.40 19.78
CA LEU A 508 -16.53 -1.10 18.60
C LEU A 508 -15.52 -2.16 18.13
N ALA A 509 -15.98 -3.41 18.03
CA ALA A 509 -15.16 -4.49 17.47
C ALA A 509 -15.10 -4.40 15.94
N GLU A 510 -13.93 -4.69 15.38
CA GLU A 510 -13.70 -4.70 13.93
C GLU A 510 -14.65 -5.66 13.20
N GLU A 511 -14.89 -6.84 13.77
CA GLU A 511 -15.82 -7.84 13.24
C GLU A 511 -17.25 -7.29 13.10
N THR A 512 -17.71 -6.48 14.07
CA THR A 512 -19.04 -5.86 14.03
C THR A 512 -19.13 -4.88 12.86
N LEU A 513 -18.11 -4.03 12.67
CA LEU A 513 -18.07 -3.07 11.57
C LEU A 513 -17.95 -3.79 10.21
N TYR A 514 -17.14 -4.85 10.14
CA TYR A 514 -17.00 -5.68 8.95
C TYR A 514 -18.30 -6.41 8.58
N HIS A 515 -18.98 -7.03 9.56
CA HIS A 515 -20.28 -7.65 9.33
C HIS A 515 -21.33 -6.64 8.86
N ALA A 516 -21.36 -5.46 9.45
CA ALA A 516 -22.24 -4.38 9.01
C ALA A 516 -21.93 -3.94 7.57
N LEU A 517 -20.66 -3.95 7.16
CA LEU A 517 -20.24 -3.58 5.80
C LEU A 517 -20.75 -4.58 4.74
N ILE A 518 -20.76 -5.89 5.05
CA ILE A 518 -21.11 -6.96 4.10
C ILE A 518 -22.61 -7.29 4.15
N SER A 519 -23.27 -7.20 5.32
CA SER A 519 -24.68 -7.62 5.47
C SER A 519 -25.64 -6.61 4.82
N ASP A 520 -26.67 -7.13 4.13
CA ASP A 520 -27.76 -6.30 3.55
C ASP A 520 -28.76 -5.77 4.60
N SER A 521 -28.66 -6.19 5.86
CA SER A 521 -29.54 -5.77 6.95
C SER A 521 -28.96 -4.58 7.73
N LYS A 522 -29.83 -3.63 8.13
CA LYS A 522 -29.47 -2.62 9.15
C LYS A 522 -29.14 -3.37 10.43
N VAL A 523 -27.89 -3.31 10.89
CA VAL A 523 -27.51 -3.74 12.23
C VAL A 523 -28.06 -2.68 13.19
N ALA A 524 -28.88 -3.07 14.15
CA ALA A 524 -29.32 -2.16 15.21
C ALA A 524 -28.09 -1.72 15.99
N ALA A 525 -27.91 -0.39 16.13
CA ALA A 525 -26.86 0.23 16.90
C ALA A 525 -27.05 0.02 18.39
#